data_d86ebffb09351efdf2e214c45deb4a7f
#
_entry.id   d86ebffb09351efdf2e214c45deb4a7f
#
_cell.length_a   1.000
_cell.length_b   1.000
_cell.length_c   1.000
_cell.angle_alpha   90.00
_cell.angle_beta   90.00
_cell.angle_gamma   90.00
#
_symmetry.space_group_name_H-M   'P 1'
#
loop_
_entity.id
_entity.type
_entity.pdbx_description
1 polymer ?
#
loop_
_entity_poly.entity_id
_entity_poly.type
_entity_poly.pdbx_seq_one_letter_code
_entity_poly.pdbx_strand_id
1 'polypeptide(L)'
;DDYRILIDFFPGKDNLTEVLLERSQMKGFEREHLLDFLVRGPIAERIYQLSKGDIKEMARLLRHFPLSPKGAKGWDYAQVTKGGVCLDEIDLTAMESKITKDLYFAGEVVDYDGPCGGYNLQYAFETGMLAGKEMANE
;
A
#
# COMPACT_ATOMS: atom_id res chain seq x y z
N ASP A 1 15.76 14.03 -3.71
CA ASP A 1 16.01 12.69 -3.16
C ASP A 1 15.68 11.66 -4.23
N ASP A 2 16.62 10.80 -4.52
CA ASP A 2 16.49 9.81 -5.58
C ASP A 2 15.91 8.52 -4.96
N TYR A 3 14.58 8.46 -4.86
CA TYR A 3 13.89 7.29 -4.31
C TYR A 3 13.86 6.17 -5.35
N ARG A 4 14.25 4.98 -4.92
CA ARG A 4 14.12 3.75 -5.70
C ARG A 4 13.15 2.80 -4.99
N ILE A 5 12.09 2.41 -5.68
CA ILE A 5 11.11 1.46 -5.19
C ILE A 5 11.35 0.11 -5.87
N LEU A 6 11.32 -0.98 -5.12
CA LEU A 6 11.32 -2.33 -5.65
C LEU A 6 9.97 -2.98 -5.34
N ILE A 7 9.26 -3.40 -6.38
CA ILE A 7 7.98 -4.11 -6.23
C ILE A 7 8.25 -5.61 -6.29
N ASP A 8 7.74 -6.33 -5.29
CA ASP A 8 7.64 -7.78 -5.28
C ASP A 8 6.20 -8.18 -5.63
N PHE A 9 5.97 -8.76 -6.80
CA PHE A 9 4.65 -9.23 -7.24
C PHE A 9 4.27 -10.60 -6.64
N PHE A 10 5.24 -11.34 -6.08
CA PHE A 10 5.05 -12.69 -5.56
C PHE A 10 5.76 -12.89 -4.22
N PRO A 11 5.38 -12.14 -3.18
CA PRO A 11 6.03 -12.25 -1.88
C PRO A 11 5.93 -13.69 -1.34
N GLY A 12 7.07 -14.22 -0.87
CA GLY A 12 7.17 -15.59 -0.36
C GLY A 12 7.22 -16.72 -1.42
N LYS A 13 7.31 -16.39 -2.71
CA LYS A 13 7.47 -17.37 -3.80
C LYS A 13 8.92 -17.41 -4.27
N ASP A 14 9.68 -18.41 -3.85
CA ASP A 14 11.11 -18.52 -4.19
C ASP A 14 11.37 -19.35 -5.46
N ASN A 15 10.38 -20.09 -5.93
CA ASN A 15 10.50 -21.03 -7.06
C ASN A 15 10.05 -20.44 -8.42
N LEU A 16 10.05 -19.12 -8.58
CA LEU A 16 9.57 -18.49 -9.82
C LEU A 16 10.39 -18.86 -11.05
N THR A 17 11.69 -19.13 -10.89
CA THR A 17 12.54 -19.57 -11.99
C THR A 17 12.10 -20.95 -12.49
N GLU A 18 11.85 -21.89 -11.59
CA GLU A 18 11.38 -23.24 -11.92
C GLU A 18 10.01 -23.18 -12.61
N VAL A 19 9.08 -22.39 -12.06
CA VAL A 19 7.76 -22.17 -12.65
C VAL A 19 7.86 -21.64 -14.08
N LEU A 20 8.70 -20.66 -14.35
CA LEU A 20 8.89 -20.11 -15.69
C LEU A 20 9.59 -21.10 -16.64
N LEU A 21 10.53 -21.91 -16.13
CA LEU A 21 11.18 -22.96 -16.91
C LEU A 21 10.18 -24.06 -17.30
N GLU A 22 9.34 -24.52 -16.37
CA GLU A 22 8.27 -25.48 -16.67
C GLU A 22 7.30 -24.94 -17.70
N ARG A 23 6.85 -23.68 -17.56
CA ARG A 23 5.99 -23.03 -18.55
C ARG A 23 6.63 -22.96 -19.94
N SER A 24 7.93 -22.71 -20.02
CA SER A 24 8.65 -22.63 -21.29
C SER A 24 8.71 -23.95 -22.06
N GLN A 25 8.45 -25.07 -21.37
CA GLN A 25 8.38 -26.40 -21.96
C GLN A 25 6.95 -26.80 -22.37
N MET A 26 5.94 -26.06 -21.94
CA MET A 26 4.57 -26.31 -22.28
C MET A 26 4.25 -25.86 -23.70
N LYS A 27 3.49 -26.68 -24.44
CA LYS A 27 3.04 -26.34 -25.79
C LYS A 27 2.11 -25.13 -25.74
N GLY A 28 2.42 -24.12 -26.53
CA GLY A 28 1.64 -22.88 -26.62
C GLY A 28 2.16 -21.73 -25.75
N PHE A 29 3.21 -21.92 -24.96
CA PHE A 29 3.89 -20.84 -24.25
C PHE A 29 5.23 -20.51 -24.94
N GLU A 30 5.19 -19.53 -25.84
CA GLU A 30 6.41 -18.92 -26.35
C GLU A 30 7.03 -17.99 -25.30
N ARG A 31 8.32 -17.66 -25.44
CA ARG A 31 9.05 -16.86 -24.43
C ARG A 31 8.39 -15.54 -24.09
N GLU A 32 7.76 -14.90 -25.05
CA GLU A 32 7.05 -13.62 -24.87
C GLU A 32 5.75 -13.77 -24.07
N HIS A 33 5.19 -14.98 -23.99
CA HIS A 33 3.94 -15.30 -23.30
C HIS A 33 4.17 -15.99 -21.93
N LEU A 34 5.41 -16.17 -21.47
CA LEU A 34 5.71 -16.85 -20.22
C LEU A 34 5.14 -16.15 -18.98
N LEU A 35 4.91 -14.85 -19.07
CA LEU A 35 4.39 -14.03 -17.96
C LEU A 35 2.88 -13.81 -18.04
N ASP A 36 2.22 -14.31 -19.09
CA ASP A 36 0.76 -14.17 -19.25
C ASP A 36 0.03 -14.80 -18.07
N PHE A 37 -1.01 -14.10 -17.60
CA PHE A 37 -1.81 -14.47 -16.42
C PHE A 37 -1.05 -14.48 -15.08
N LEU A 38 0.28 -14.29 -15.05
CA LEU A 38 1.04 -14.10 -13.82
C LEU A 38 0.99 -12.65 -13.35
N VAL A 39 1.14 -11.72 -14.28
CA VAL A 39 1.01 -10.27 -14.06
C VAL A 39 0.19 -9.65 -15.19
N ARG A 40 -0.25 -8.40 -15.01
CA ARG A 40 -1.02 -7.70 -16.05
C ARG A 40 -0.18 -7.47 -17.29
N GLY A 41 -0.78 -7.56 -18.48
CA GLY A 41 -0.13 -7.48 -19.77
C GLY A 41 0.95 -6.40 -19.93
N PRO A 42 0.68 -5.12 -19.60
CA PRO A 42 1.70 -4.07 -19.69
C PRO A 42 2.93 -4.30 -18.78
N ILE A 43 2.73 -4.97 -17.62
CA ILE A 43 3.83 -5.33 -16.72
C ILE A 43 4.60 -6.52 -17.30
N ALA A 44 3.90 -7.53 -17.82
CA ALA A 44 4.51 -8.69 -18.47
C ALA A 44 5.41 -8.26 -19.63
N GLU A 45 4.88 -7.42 -20.53
CA GLU A 45 5.64 -6.87 -21.66
C GLU A 45 6.89 -6.10 -21.20
N ARG A 46 6.74 -5.26 -20.16
CA ARG A 46 7.86 -4.50 -19.63
C ARG A 46 8.94 -5.39 -19.02
N ILE A 47 8.56 -6.42 -18.27
CA ILE A 47 9.51 -7.41 -17.71
C ILE A 47 10.20 -8.17 -18.85
N TYR A 48 9.47 -8.60 -19.87
CA TYR A 48 10.04 -9.27 -21.03
C TYR A 48 11.10 -8.42 -21.73
N GLN A 49 10.80 -7.15 -21.97
CA GLN A 49 11.74 -6.20 -22.59
C GLN A 49 13.01 -6.01 -21.74
N LEU A 50 12.84 -5.81 -20.42
CA LEU A 50 13.95 -5.58 -19.50
C LEU A 50 14.83 -6.82 -19.34
N SER A 51 14.24 -8.00 -19.31
CA SER A 51 14.94 -9.29 -19.20
C SER A 51 15.57 -9.74 -20.52
N LYS A 52 15.21 -9.11 -21.64
CA LYS A 52 15.60 -9.55 -23.00
C LYS A 52 15.26 -11.03 -23.27
N GLY A 53 14.17 -11.50 -22.67
CA GLY A 53 13.73 -12.90 -22.81
C GLY A 53 14.50 -13.90 -21.93
N ASP A 54 15.39 -13.47 -21.05
CA ASP A 54 16.07 -14.36 -20.11
C ASP A 54 15.13 -14.72 -18.94
N ILE A 55 14.92 -16.04 -18.73
CA ILE A 55 13.96 -16.56 -17.76
C ILE A 55 14.38 -16.26 -16.31
N LYS A 56 15.67 -16.35 -15.98
CA LYS A 56 16.16 -16.04 -14.64
C LYS A 56 15.99 -14.57 -14.32
N GLU A 57 16.26 -13.72 -15.29
CA GLU A 57 16.08 -12.30 -15.14
C GLU A 57 14.58 -11.90 -15.07
N MET A 58 13.69 -12.60 -15.82
CA MET A 58 12.23 -12.45 -15.65
C MET A 58 11.81 -12.78 -14.21
N ALA A 59 12.26 -13.92 -13.67
CA ALA A 59 11.97 -14.33 -12.31
C ALA A 59 12.47 -13.31 -11.29
N ARG A 60 13.69 -12.78 -11.49
CA ARG A 60 14.26 -11.73 -10.64
C ARG A 60 13.42 -10.45 -10.69
N LEU A 61 12.98 -10.02 -11.89
CA LEU A 61 12.16 -8.83 -12.07
C LEU A 61 10.75 -8.99 -11.50
N LEU A 62 10.21 -10.20 -11.45
CA LEU A 62 8.93 -10.47 -10.75
C LEU A 62 9.02 -10.23 -9.25
N ARG A 63 10.21 -10.39 -8.64
CA ARG A 63 10.46 -10.16 -7.21
C ARG A 63 11.05 -8.78 -6.90
N HIS A 64 11.73 -8.19 -7.86
CA HIS A 64 12.49 -6.95 -7.65
C HIS A 64 12.32 -6.01 -8.83
N PHE A 65 11.05 -5.68 -9.16
CA PHE A 65 10.75 -4.77 -10.26
C PHE A 65 11.10 -3.33 -9.87
N PRO A 66 12.07 -2.70 -10.55
CA PRO A 66 12.53 -1.38 -10.16
C PRO A 66 11.60 -0.29 -10.69
N LEU A 67 11.25 0.65 -9.83
CA LEU A 67 10.60 1.90 -10.18
C LEU A 67 11.41 3.08 -9.64
N SER A 68 11.52 4.12 -10.45
CA SER A 68 12.11 5.39 -10.05
C SER A 68 11.02 6.47 -10.13
N PRO A 69 10.38 6.82 -9.01
CA PRO A 69 9.38 7.90 -8.99
C PRO A 69 10.04 9.21 -9.41
N LYS A 70 9.36 9.98 -10.25
CA LYS A 70 9.84 11.30 -10.68
C LYS A 70 9.36 12.44 -9.77
N GLY A 71 8.56 12.12 -8.78
CA GLY A 71 7.98 13.08 -7.84
C GLY A 71 6.67 12.59 -7.27
N ALA A 72 6.10 13.34 -6.34
CA ALA A 72 4.76 13.15 -5.80
C ALA A 72 3.75 13.97 -6.59
N LYS A 73 2.50 13.52 -6.61
CA LYS A 73 1.37 14.33 -7.06
C LYS A 73 1.08 15.43 -6.03
N GLY A 74 0.40 16.50 -6.46
CA GLY A 74 -0.02 17.59 -5.57
C GLY A 74 -1.05 17.15 -4.51
N TRP A 75 -1.39 18.07 -3.62
CA TRP A 75 -2.31 17.86 -2.50
C TRP A 75 -3.69 17.34 -2.93
N ASP A 76 -4.17 17.68 -4.11
CA ASP A 76 -5.45 17.20 -4.66
C ASP A 76 -5.51 15.67 -4.83
N TYR A 77 -4.37 15.00 -4.74
CA TYR A 77 -4.25 13.54 -4.85
C TYR A 77 -3.90 12.87 -3.51
N ALA A 78 -3.71 13.64 -2.44
CA ALA A 78 -3.47 13.09 -1.12
C ALA A 78 -4.74 12.40 -0.61
N GLN A 79 -4.61 11.16 -0.12
CA GLN A 79 -5.73 10.39 0.43
C GLN A 79 -5.83 10.54 1.95
N VAL A 80 -4.72 10.82 2.61
CA VAL A 80 -4.63 11.06 4.05
C VAL A 80 -3.59 12.16 4.31
N THR A 81 -3.77 12.88 5.43
CA THR A 81 -2.82 13.90 5.90
C THR A 81 -2.14 13.36 7.15
N LYS A 82 -0.81 13.33 7.16
CA LYS A 82 -0.03 12.92 8.33
C LYS A 82 0.15 14.09 9.29
N GLY A 83 0.08 13.79 10.59
CA GLY A 83 0.13 14.77 11.67
C GLY A 83 -1.26 15.13 12.17
N GLY A 84 -1.34 15.84 13.26
CA GLY A 84 -2.58 16.22 13.92
C GLY A 84 -2.40 16.37 15.41
N VAL A 85 -3.50 16.26 16.18
CA VAL A 85 -3.47 16.27 17.65
C VAL A 85 -2.82 14.96 18.14
N CYS A 86 -1.80 15.09 19.00
CA CYS A 86 -1.05 13.96 19.50
C CYS A 86 -1.94 13.00 20.32
N LEU A 87 -1.81 11.71 20.06
CA LEU A 87 -2.57 10.67 20.78
C LEU A 87 -2.34 10.70 22.31
N ASP A 88 -1.14 11.09 22.74
CA ASP A 88 -0.80 11.20 24.18
C ASP A 88 -1.58 12.31 24.88
N GLU A 89 -2.11 13.29 24.16
CA GLU A 89 -2.89 14.42 24.67
C GLU A 89 -4.40 14.14 24.67
N ILE A 90 -4.81 12.94 24.22
CA ILE A 90 -6.21 12.53 24.12
C ILE A 90 -6.48 11.34 25.03
N ASP A 91 -7.58 11.35 25.76
CA ASP A 91 -8.14 10.15 26.35
C ASP A 91 -8.83 9.32 25.25
N LEU A 92 -8.19 8.25 24.84
CA LEU A 92 -8.68 7.41 23.74
C LEU A 92 -9.96 6.62 24.06
N THR A 93 -10.39 6.60 25.34
CA THR A 93 -11.64 5.94 25.74
C THR A 93 -12.86 6.84 25.59
N ALA A 94 -12.65 8.15 25.65
CA ALA A 94 -13.67 9.19 25.53
C ALA A 94 -13.47 10.11 24.31
N MET A 95 -12.27 10.06 23.72
CA MET A 95 -11.79 11.01 22.71
C MET A 95 -11.72 12.46 23.21
N GLU A 96 -11.63 12.65 24.53
CA GLU A 96 -11.53 13.97 25.18
C GLU A 96 -10.07 14.41 25.31
N SER A 97 -9.84 15.72 25.19
CA SER A 97 -8.53 16.32 25.46
C SER A 97 -8.12 16.17 26.94
N LYS A 98 -6.91 15.69 27.18
CA LYS A 98 -6.32 15.67 28.54
C LYS A 98 -5.88 17.07 29.02
N ILE A 99 -5.83 18.04 28.12
CA ILE A 99 -5.34 19.41 28.39
C ILE A 99 -6.51 20.35 28.63
N THR A 100 -7.56 20.23 27.85
CA THR A 100 -8.72 21.13 27.88
C THR A 100 -9.99 20.32 28.10
N LYS A 101 -10.65 20.54 29.25
CA LYS A 101 -11.91 19.89 29.58
C LYS A 101 -13.01 20.22 28.56
N ASP A 102 -13.89 19.26 28.30
CA ASP A 102 -15.06 19.38 27.41
C ASP A 102 -14.67 19.65 25.93
N LEU A 103 -13.42 19.33 25.54
CA LEU A 103 -12.92 19.41 24.16
C LEU A 103 -12.67 17.99 23.63
N TYR A 104 -13.40 17.64 22.58
CA TYR A 104 -13.33 16.30 21.98
C TYR A 104 -12.76 16.35 20.58
N PHE A 105 -12.06 15.26 20.17
CA PHE A 105 -11.45 15.11 18.84
C PHE A 105 -11.96 13.85 18.18
N ALA A 106 -12.19 13.89 16.86
CA ALA A 106 -12.61 12.72 16.10
C ALA A 106 -12.07 12.75 14.68
N GLY A 107 -11.78 11.59 14.14
CA GLY A 107 -11.32 11.44 12.74
C GLY A 107 -9.92 11.95 12.48
N GLU A 108 -9.67 12.42 11.28
CA GLU A 108 -8.35 12.71 10.73
C GLU A 108 -7.63 13.90 11.39
N VAL A 109 -8.30 14.67 12.25
CA VAL A 109 -7.66 15.72 13.05
C VAL A 109 -6.69 15.14 14.10
N VAL A 110 -6.86 13.88 14.45
CA VAL A 110 -5.98 13.13 15.36
C VAL A 110 -4.81 12.57 14.56
N ASP A 111 -3.60 12.62 15.13
CA ASP A 111 -2.39 12.07 14.50
C ASP A 111 -2.42 10.52 14.50
N TYR A 112 -3.26 9.99 13.60
CA TYR A 112 -3.43 8.55 13.36
C TYR A 112 -3.48 8.27 11.86
N ASP A 113 -2.52 7.47 11.39
CA ASP A 113 -2.43 7.00 10.01
C ASP A 113 -2.71 5.50 9.94
N GLY A 114 -3.94 5.13 9.60
CA GLY A 114 -4.31 3.74 9.33
C GLY A 114 -3.80 3.27 7.97
N PRO A 115 -3.56 1.95 7.81
CA PRO A 115 -3.20 1.39 6.51
C PRO A 115 -4.26 1.66 5.46
N CYS A 116 -3.85 1.72 4.18
CA CYS A 116 -4.80 1.85 3.07
C CYS A 116 -5.74 0.63 3.04
N GLY A 117 -7.06 0.87 2.88
CA GLY A 117 -8.07 -0.20 2.87
C GLY A 117 -9.30 0.08 3.73
N GLY A 118 -9.60 1.35 4.00
CA GLY A 118 -10.81 1.76 4.75
C GLY A 118 -10.57 2.00 6.24
N TYR A 119 -9.39 1.69 6.78
CA TYR A 119 -9.10 1.86 8.22
C TYR A 119 -9.21 3.30 8.71
N ASN A 120 -8.81 4.29 7.91
CA ASN A 120 -8.92 5.71 8.28
C ASN A 120 -10.40 6.15 8.38
N LEU A 121 -11.26 5.67 7.48
CA LEU A 121 -12.70 5.91 7.55
C LEU A 121 -13.33 5.23 8.77
N GLN A 122 -12.96 3.97 9.03
CA GLN A 122 -13.44 3.24 10.21
C GLN A 122 -13.04 3.94 11.50
N TYR A 123 -11.78 4.37 11.60
CA TYR A 123 -11.29 5.16 12.74
C TYR A 123 -12.09 6.47 12.92
N ALA A 124 -12.36 7.18 11.82
CA ALA A 124 -13.13 8.42 11.88
C ALA A 124 -14.57 8.20 12.40
N PHE A 125 -15.23 7.12 11.96
CA PHE A 125 -16.56 6.77 12.45
C PHE A 125 -16.56 6.34 13.92
N GLU A 126 -15.62 5.48 14.33
CA GLU A 126 -15.54 4.98 15.69
C GLU A 126 -15.21 6.10 16.69
N THR A 127 -14.24 6.94 16.37
CA THR A 127 -13.88 8.09 17.24
C THR A 127 -15.00 9.12 17.30
N GLY A 128 -15.73 9.36 16.20
CA GLY A 128 -16.90 10.22 16.18
C GLY A 128 -18.04 9.68 17.04
N MET A 129 -18.29 8.38 17.02
CA MET A 129 -19.30 7.75 17.88
C MET A 129 -18.89 7.79 19.36
N LEU A 130 -17.60 7.58 19.70
CA LEU A 130 -17.08 7.66 21.07
C LEU A 130 -17.25 9.08 21.61
N ALA A 131 -16.73 10.08 20.90
CA ALA A 131 -16.86 11.48 21.32
C ALA A 131 -18.32 11.88 21.49
N GLY A 132 -19.19 11.56 20.53
CA GLY A 132 -20.62 11.89 20.60
C GLY A 132 -21.36 11.22 21.76
N LYS A 133 -20.96 9.99 22.10
CA LYS A 133 -21.53 9.27 23.25
C LYS A 133 -21.13 9.92 24.58
N GLU A 134 -19.87 10.26 24.74
CA GLU A 134 -19.39 10.90 25.98
C GLU A 134 -19.98 12.29 26.16
N MET A 135 -20.03 13.11 25.10
CA MET A 135 -20.70 14.43 25.10
C MET A 135 -22.19 14.35 25.48
N ALA A 136 -22.86 13.23 25.18
CA ALA A 136 -24.27 13.04 25.51
C ALA A 136 -24.51 12.53 26.95
N ASN A 137 -23.47 12.07 27.64
CA ASN A 137 -23.54 11.58 29.02
C ASN A 137 -23.20 12.63 30.08
N GLU A 138 -22.78 13.83 29.64
CA GLU A 138 -22.58 15.01 30.48
C GLU A 138 -23.88 15.82 30.65
#